data_c5134877df18ab7f331cc5bb9380cd1f
#
_entry.id   c5134877df18ab7f331cc5bb9380cd1f
#
_cell.length_a   1.000
_cell.length_b   1.000
_cell.length_c   1.000
_cell.angle_alpha   90.00
_cell.angle_beta   90.00
_cell.angle_gamma   90.00
#
_symmetry.space_group_name_H-M   'P 1'
#
loop_
_entity.id
_entity.type
_entity.pdbx_description
1 polymer ?
#
loop_
_entity_poly.entity_id
_entity_poly.type
_entity_poly.pdbx_seq_one_letter_code
_entity_poly.pdbx_strand_id
1 'polypeptide(L)'
;GVNTILADDPSLTVRDVRRPKPEWRGPELRRIVLDPRARIPLDARVLNDELAPATTVVVSADAPAKRLAKLKARCGVMTCRLAKRGFQLRMLLKRLAKQDVTSLLVEGGGETNAAFVEAGLVDRVAFFYAPKILGGRDARTGVAGEGLPLAAGLPLEKIRWRNLGPDLMLTARVARA
;
A
#
# COMPACT_ATOMS: atom_id res chain seq x y z
N GLY A 1 -2.12 -1.66 3.80
CA GLY A 1 -2.85 -1.51 5.07
C GLY A 1 -3.09 -2.85 5.75
N VAL A 2 -3.16 -2.86 7.09
CA VAL A 2 -3.31 -4.10 7.87
C VAL A 2 -4.57 -4.89 7.51
N ASN A 3 -5.65 -4.24 7.09
CA ASN A 3 -6.88 -4.94 6.70
C ASN A 3 -6.67 -5.86 5.49
N THR A 4 -5.77 -5.53 4.57
CA THR A 4 -5.37 -6.41 3.47
C THR A 4 -4.61 -7.64 4.00
N ILE A 5 -3.71 -7.43 4.98
CA ILE A 5 -3.00 -8.55 5.62
C ILE A 5 -3.98 -9.49 6.33
N LEU A 6 -4.95 -8.91 7.07
CA LEU A 6 -5.96 -9.69 7.79
C LEU A 6 -6.91 -10.48 6.89
N ALA A 7 -7.15 -9.98 5.66
CA ALA A 7 -8.07 -10.62 4.73
C ALA A 7 -7.40 -11.68 3.85
N ASP A 8 -6.20 -11.39 3.34
CA ASP A 8 -5.62 -12.12 2.22
C ASP A 8 -4.24 -12.72 2.55
N ASP A 9 -3.66 -12.38 3.70
CA ASP A 9 -2.31 -12.76 4.13
C ASP A 9 -1.27 -12.76 2.98
N PRO A 10 -1.12 -11.63 2.25
CA PRO A 10 -0.27 -11.57 1.08
C PRO A 10 1.22 -11.58 1.48
N SER A 11 2.06 -12.16 0.62
CA SER A 11 3.52 -12.11 0.81
C SER A 11 4.13 -10.75 0.45
N LEU A 12 3.45 -9.94 -0.35
CA LEU A 12 3.93 -8.64 -0.88
C LEU A 12 5.33 -8.77 -1.51
N THR A 13 5.52 -9.78 -2.34
CA THR A 13 6.77 -10.09 -3.02
C THR A 13 6.65 -9.86 -4.52
N VAL A 14 7.79 -9.57 -5.17
CA VAL A 14 7.88 -9.55 -6.64
C VAL A 14 8.00 -10.98 -7.13
N ARG A 15 7.03 -11.42 -7.96
CA ARG A 15 6.96 -12.78 -8.50
C ARG A 15 6.78 -12.74 -10.01
N ASP A 16 7.26 -13.78 -10.67
CA ASP A 16 7.04 -14.02 -12.11
C ASP A 16 7.43 -12.86 -13.02
N VAL A 17 8.39 -12.04 -12.58
CA VAL A 17 8.89 -10.92 -13.36
C VAL A 17 10.11 -11.37 -14.18
N ARG A 18 10.03 -11.24 -15.50
CA ARG A 18 11.17 -11.42 -16.39
C ARG A 18 12.18 -10.31 -16.13
N ARG A 19 13.33 -10.64 -15.55
CA ARG A 19 14.41 -9.67 -15.33
C ARG A 19 14.94 -9.16 -16.67
N PRO A 20 15.13 -7.85 -16.84
CA PRO A 20 15.65 -7.29 -18.09
C PRO A 20 17.04 -7.80 -18.44
N LYS A 21 17.87 -8.08 -17.41
CA LYS A 21 19.21 -8.65 -17.52
C LYS A 21 19.48 -9.57 -16.34
N PRO A 22 20.28 -10.65 -16.52
CA PRO A 22 20.60 -11.59 -15.43
C PRO A 22 21.27 -10.91 -14.23
N GLU A 23 22.12 -9.92 -14.46
CA GLU A 23 22.84 -9.15 -13.45
C GLU A 23 22.03 -8.05 -12.77
N TRP A 24 20.82 -7.77 -13.27
CA TRP A 24 19.96 -6.74 -12.68
C TRP A 24 19.44 -7.19 -11.32
N ARG A 25 19.95 -6.57 -10.27
CA ARG A 25 19.53 -6.85 -8.89
C ARG A 25 18.24 -6.15 -8.49
N GLY A 26 17.86 -5.11 -9.21
CA GLY A 26 16.74 -4.24 -8.84
C GLY A 26 16.94 -3.49 -7.52
N PRO A 27 16.04 -2.58 -7.18
CA PRO A 27 16.02 -2.01 -5.84
C PRO A 27 15.64 -3.11 -4.82
N GLU A 28 16.23 -3.01 -3.64
CA GLU A 28 15.87 -3.90 -2.53
C GLU A 28 14.39 -3.70 -2.17
N LEU A 29 13.63 -4.78 -2.16
CA LEU A 29 12.20 -4.73 -1.86
C LEU A 29 12.02 -4.45 -0.37
N ARG A 30 11.42 -3.32 -0.04
CA ARG A 30 10.96 -3.01 1.32
C ARG A 30 9.45 -3.11 1.38
N ARG A 31 8.93 -3.75 2.41
CA ARG A 31 7.49 -3.92 2.62
C ARG A 31 7.05 -3.06 3.81
N ILE A 32 5.99 -2.29 3.62
CA ILE A 32 5.51 -1.35 4.63
C ILE A 32 4.04 -1.65 4.91
N VAL A 33 3.74 -2.01 6.14
CA VAL A 33 2.37 -2.31 6.60
C VAL A 33 1.88 -1.18 7.49
N LEU A 34 0.81 -0.50 7.10
CA LEU A 34 0.16 0.52 7.92
C LEU A 34 -0.79 -0.15 8.90
N ASP A 35 -0.43 -0.13 10.18
CA ASP A 35 -1.19 -0.78 11.26
C ASP A 35 -1.15 0.04 12.56
N PRO A 36 -2.03 1.06 12.70
CA PRO A 36 -1.99 1.96 13.85
C PRO A 36 -2.01 1.26 15.20
N ARG A 37 -2.71 0.15 15.30
CA ARG A 37 -2.95 -0.58 16.57
C ARG A 37 -2.13 -1.85 16.73
N ALA A 38 -1.18 -2.11 15.84
CA ALA A 38 -0.38 -3.33 15.85
C ALA A 38 -1.22 -4.62 15.85
N ARG A 39 -2.28 -4.68 15.03
CA ARG A 39 -3.21 -5.82 14.92
C ARG A 39 -2.69 -6.96 14.06
N ILE A 40 -1.65 -6.71 13.25
CA ILE A 40 -1.07 -7.71 12.34
C ILE A 40 -0.82 -9.03 13.08
N PRO A 41 -1.30 -10.17 12.55
CA PRO A 41 -1.00 -11.48 13.13
C PRO A 41 0.51 -11.74 13.14
N LEU A 42 1.02 -12.33 14.23
CA LEU A 42 2.46 -12.63 14.33
C LEU A 42 2.89 -13.77 13.41
N ASP A 43 1.95 -14.56 12.95
CA ASP A 43 2.10 -15.64 11.97
C ASP A 43 1.84 -15.18 10.52
N ALA A 44 1.52 -13.90 10.29
CA ALA A 44 1.36 -13.35 8.94
C ALA A 44 2.62 -13.59 8.08
N ARG A 45 2.45 -13.96 6.82
CA ARG A 45 3.53 -14.30 5.89
C ARG A 45 4.60 -13.23 5.81
N VAL A 46 4.21 -11.96 5.73
CA VAL A 46 5.16 -10.82 5.67
C VAL A 46 6.08 -10.70 6.89
N LEU A 47 5.80 -11.41 7.99
CA LEU A 47 6.60 -11.43 9.22
C LEU A 47 7.37 -12.73 9.41
N ASN A 48 7.19 -13.72 8.54
CA ASN A 48 7.74 -15.08 8.72
C ASN A 48 8.43 -15.64 7.47
N ASP A 49 8.56 -14.86 6.40
CA ASP A 49 9.32 -15.23 5.21
C ASP A 49 10.74 -14.64 5.23
N GLU A 50 11.55 -14.97 4.23
CA GLU A 50 12.94 -14.51 4.08
C GLU A 50 13.08 -12.97 4.02
N LEU A 51 12.01 -12.27 3.63
CA LEU A 51 11.97 -10.81 3.56
C LEU A 51 11.40 -10.16 4.84
N ALA A 52 11.15 -10.93 5.90
CA ALA A 52 10.67 -10.37 7.17
C ALA A 52 11.57 -9.22 7.70
N PRO A 53 12.92 -9.29 7.62
CA PRO A 53 13.80 -8.18 8.01
C PRO A 53 13.58 -6.90 7.19
N ALA A 54 13.14 -7.01 5.92
CA ALA A 54 12.83 -5.88 5.04
C ALA A 54 11.38 -5.36 5.23
N THR A 55 10.63 -5.93 6.16
CA THR A 55 9.27 -5.49 6.51
C THR A 55 9.30 -4.46 7.63
N THR A 56 8.56 -3.38 7.46
CA THR A 56 8.35 -2.36 8.50
C THR A 56 6.86 -2.23 8.78
N VAL A 57 6.47 -2.42 10.03
CA VAL A 57 5.10 -2.14 10.50
C VAL A 57 5.06 -0.73 11.05
N VAL A 58 4.23 0.12 10.44
CA VAL A 58 4.00 1.50 10.88
C VAL A 58 2.86 1.51 11.88
N VAL A 59 3.13 1.99 13.09
CA VAL A 59 2.19 1.98 14.22
C VAL A 59 1.94 3.40 14.75
N SER A 60 0.87 3.59 15.53
CA SER A 60 0.69 4.83 16.29
C SER A 60 1.52 4.80 17.58
N ALA A 61 1.66 5.97 18.23
CA ALA A 61 2.30 6.07 19.54
C ALA A 61 1.54 5.29 20.62
N ASP A 62 0.21 5.14 20.44
CA ASP A 62 -0.70 4.48 21.38
C ASP A 62 -0.79 2.97 21.18
N ALA A 63 0.00 2.41 20.26
CA ALA A 63 -0.01 0.97 20.04
C ALA A 63 0.49 0.21 21.29
N PRO A 64 -0.14 -0.93 21.63
CA PRO A 64 0.17 -1.64 22.89
C PRO A 64 1.63 -2.07 22.97
N ALA A 65 2.35 -1.65 24.03
CA ALA A 65 3.78 -1.91 24.21
C ALA A 65 4.14 -3.40 24.12
N LYS A 66 3.30 -4.27 24.67
CA LYS A 66 3.48 -5.73 24.62
C LYS A 66 3.45 -6.26 23.18
N ARG A 67 2.61 -5.67 22.32
CA ARG A 67 2.55 -6.01 20.88
C ARG A 67 3.78 -5.49 20.13
N LEU A 68 4.20 -4.26 20.43
CA LEU A 68 5.39 -3.66 19.84
C LEU A 68 6.65 -4.47 20.12
N ALA A 69 6.84 -4.96 21.37
CA ALA A 69 7.97 -5.81 21.73
C ALA A 69 8.01 -7.08 20.85
N LYS A 70 6.86 -7.75 20.66
CA LYS A 70 6.76 -8.94 19.80
C LYS A 70 7.04 -8.66 18.33
N LEU A 71 6.59 -7.51 17.81
CA LEU A 71 6.85 -7.11 16.43
C LEU A 71 8.32 -6.78 16.20
N LYS A 72 8.95 -6.02 17.12
CA LYS A 72 10.38 -5.66 17.04
C LYS A 72 11.32 -6.86 17.01
N ALA A 73 10.90 -7.99 17.55
CA ALA A 73 11.67 -9.25 17.47
C ALA A 73 11.62 -9.91 16.09
N ARG A 74 10.77 -9.44 15.14
CA ARG A 74 10.52 -10.07 13.83
C ARG A 74 10.79 -9.14 12.66
N CYS A 75 10.50 -7.84 12.81
CA CYS A 75 10.53 -6.88 11.72
C CYS A 75 10.86 -5.47 12.23
N GLY A 76 11.06 -4.54 11.30
CA GLY A 76 11.15 -3.12 11.61
C GLY A 76 9.83 -2.58 12.16
N VAL A 77 9.89 -1.68 13.15
CA VAL A 77 8.72 -0.98 13.67
C VAL A 77 8.97 0.52 13.63
N MET A 78 8.09 1.25 12.96
CA MET A 78 8.16 2.70 12.84
C MET A 78 6.93 3.34 13.48
N THR A 79 7.12 4.23 14.45
CA THR A 79 6.01 5.00 15.02
C THR A 79 5.71 6.21 14.15
N CYS A 80 4.44 6.42 13.78
CA CYS A 80 3.98 7.59 13.04
C CYS A 80 2.75 8.18 13.71
N ARG A 81 2.65 9.51 13.71
CA ARG A 81 1.49 10.21 14.27
C ARG A 81 0.23 9.96 13.45
N LEU A 82 -0.90 9.90 14.13
CA LEU A 82 -2.21 9.88 13.49
C LEU A 82 -2.68 11.29 13.14
N ALA A 83 -3.47 11.39 12.09
CA ALA A 83 -4.32 12.51 11.73
C ALA A 83 -5.78 12.15 12.04
N LYS A 84 -6.74 13.01 11.70
CA LYS A 84 -8.16 12.71 11.87
C LYS A 84 -8.58 11.38 11.21
N ARG A 85 -7.93 11.05 10.08
CA ARG A 85 -8.15 9.83 9.29
C ARG A 85 -6.83 9.12 9.03
N GLY A 86 -6.49 8.13 9.85
CA GLY A 86 -5.28 7.33 9.69
C GLY A 86 -3.99 8.06 10.02
N PHE A 87 -2.90 7.70 9.36
CA PHE A 87 -1.57 8.28 9.59
C PHE A 87 -1.37 9.64 8.91
N GLN A 88 -0.47 10.46 9.47
CA GLN A 88 0.06 11.64 8.80
C GLN A 88 0.97 11.21 7.63
N LEU A 89 0.37 10.86 6.49
CA LEU A 89 1.07 10.24 5.36
C LEU A 89 2.23 11.07 4.82
N ARG A 90 2.12 12.42 4.77
CA ARG A 90 3.23 13.29 4.36
C ARG A 90 4.46 13.15 5.27
N MET A 91 4.24 13.02 6.57
CA MET A 91 5.32 12.78 7.54
C MET A 91 5.93 11.40 7.36
N LEU A 92 5.10 10.38 7.14
CA LEU A 92 5.56 9.04 6.83
C LEU A 92 6.45 9.03 5.59
N LEU A 93 5.98 9.62 4.47
CA LEU A 93 6.76 9.68 3.22
C LEU A 93 8.08 10.42 3.40
N LYS A 94 8.11 11.54 4.16
CA LYS A 94 9.37 12.25 4.48
C LYS A 94 10.34 11.37 5.27
N ARG A 95 9.85 10.52 6.18
CA ARG A 95 10.72 9.60 6.93
C ARG A 95 11.24 8.46 6.06
N LEU A 96 10.41 7.94 5.16
CA LEU A 96 10.84 6.93 4.19
C LEU A 96 11.87 7.49 3.20
N ALA A 97 11.67 8.71 2.72
CA ALA A 97 12.64 9.39 1.85
C ALA A 97 14.03 9.58 2.52
N LYS A 98 14.07 9.82 3.84
CA LYS A 98 15.35 9.85 4.60
C LYS A 98 16.01 8.48 4.73
N GLN A 99 15.36 7.43 4.33
CA GLN A 99 15.86 6.05 4.27
C GLN A 99 16.03 5.58 2.82
N ASP A 100 16.23 6.54 1.89
CA ASP A 100 16.47 6.31 0.46
C ASP A 100 15.30 5.61 -0.28
N VAL A 101 14.08 5.68 0.27
CA VAL A 101 12.88 5.23 -0.44
C VAL A 101 12.46 6.32 -1.43
N THR A 102 12.73 6.11 -2.70
CA THR A 102 12.44 7.08 -3.78
C THR A 102 11.06 6.88 -4.41
N SER A 103 10.46 5.70 -4.28
CA SER A 103 9.14 5.39 -4.78
C SER A 103 8.41 4.43 -3.85
N LEU A 104 7.08 4.53 -3.81
CA LEU A 104 6.23 3.67 -3.02
C LEU A 104 5.08 3.17 -3.90
N LEU A 105 4.94 1.85 -3.99
CA LEU A 105 3.75 1.21 -4.55
C LEU A 105 2.74 1.00 -3.42
N VAL A 106 1.55 1.57 -3.55
CA VAL A 106 0.47 1.39 -2.58
C VAL A 106 -0.45 0.29 -3.10
N GLU A 107 -0.35 -0.89 -2.50
CA GLU A 107 -1.21 -2.06 -2.76
C GLU A 107 -2.19 -2.26 -1.59
N GLY A 108 -2.67 -1.18 -1.03
CA GLY A 108 -3.60 -1.25 0.09
C GLY A 108 -5.03 -1.54 -0.36
N GLY A 109 -5.89 -1.89 0.59
CA GLY A 109 -7.33 -1.88 0.35
C GLY A 109 -7.85 -0.45 0.14
N GLY A 110 -9.11 -0.33 -0.26
CA GLY A 110 -9.74 0.94 -0.64
C GLY A 110 -9.52 2.10 0.33
N GLU A 111 -9.56 1.84 1.64
CA GLU A 111 -9.32 2.87 2.67
C GLU A 111 -7.89 3.44 2.63
N THR A 112 -6.88 2.58 2.42
CA THR A 112 -5.50 3.06 2.31
C THR A 112 -5.33 3.88 1.03
N ASN A 113 -5.89 3.41 -0.09
CA ASN A 113 -5.85 4.12 -1.36
C ASN A 113 -6.55 5.47 -1.25
N ALA A 114 -7.73 5.53 -0.63
CA ALA A 114 -8.47 6.76 -0.38
C ALA A 114 -7.64 7.77 0.43
N ALA A 115 -6.98 7.32 1.50
CA ALA A 115 -6.16 8.19 2.32
C ALA A 115 -5.00 8.84 1.54
N PHE A 116 -4.36 8.12 0.61
CA PHE A 116 -3.34 8.69 -0.27
C PHE A 116 -3.92 9.64 -1.31
N VAL A 117 -5.08 9.31 -1.88
CA VAL A 117 -5.81 10.15 -2.84
C VAL A 117 -6.23 11.47 -2.18
N GLU A 118 -6.91 11.42 -1.04
CA GLU A 118 -7.37 12.57 -0.28
C GLU A 118 -6.22 13.47 0.20
N ALA A 119 -5.06 12.88 0.50
CA ALA A 119 -3.87 13.63 0.89
C ALA A 119 -3.12 14.28 -0.30
N GLY A 120 -3.54 14.02 -1.55
CA GLY A 120 -2.87 14.50 -2.77
C GLY A 120 -1.45 13.94 -2.90
N LEU A 121 -1.27 12.65 -2.59
CA LEU A 121 0.05 11.98 -2.55
C LEU A 121 0.18 10.88 -3.61
N VAL A 122 -0.65 10.91 -4.63
CA VAL A 122 -0.64 9.93 -5.72
C VAL A 122 -0.11 10.59 -6.98
N ASP A 123 0.94 10.04 -7.58
CA ASP A 123 1.50 10.49 -8.86
C ASP A 123 0.97 9.65 -10.03
N ARG A 124 0.71 8.36 -9.79
CA ARG A 124 0.27 7.41 -10.82
C ARG A 124 -0.75 6.44 -10.23
N VAL A 125 -1.63 5.96 -11.10
CA VAL A 125 -2.59 4.91 -10.77
C VAL A 125 -2.46 3.75 -11.73
N ALA A 126 -2.75 2.54 -11.23
CA ALA A 126 -2.96 1.34 -12.03
C ALA A 126 -4.24 0.65 -11.53
N PHE A 127 -5.22 0.48 -12.41
CA PHE A 127 -6.44 -0.26 -12.12
C PHE A 127 -6.49 -1.51 -12.97
N PHE A 128 -6.86 -2.61 -12.34
CA PHE A 128 -7.03 -3.91 -12.99
C PHE A 128 -8.50 -4.30 -12.95
N TYR A 129 -9.02 -4.69 -14.08
CA TYR A 129 -10.41 -5.10 -14.27
C TYR A 129 -10.44 -6.55 -14.73
N ALA A 130 -10.87 -7.45 -13.86
CA ALA A 130 -11.14 -8.83 -14.24
C ALA A 130 -12.51 -8.91 -14.95
N PRO A 131 -12.72 -9.85 -15.88
CA PRO A 131 -13.99 -10.02 -16.60
C PRO A 131 -15.03 -10.72 -15.71
N LYS A 132 -15.32 -10.14 -14.54
CA LYS A 132 -16.23 -10.67 -13.53
C LYS A 132 -17.07 -9.57 -12.91
N ILE A 133 -18.34 -9.80 -12.71
CA ILE A 133 -19.24 -8.91 -11.98
C ILE A 133 -19.49 -9.53 -10.61
N LEU A 134 -19.01 -8.84 -9.55
CA LEU A 134 -19.25 -9.29 -8.18
C LEU A 134 -20.54 -8.69 -7.61
N GLY A 135 -20.80 -7.40 -7.89
CA GLY A 135 -21.92 -6.67 -7.33
C GLY A 135 -21.86 -6.56 -5.79
N GLY A 136 -22.97 -6.14 -5.21
CA GLY A 136 -23.12 -6.04 -3.75
C GLY A 136 -22.87 -4.64 -3.20
N ARG A 137 -23.73 -4.23 -2.24
CA ARG A 137 -23.65 -2.92 -1.58
C ARG A 137 -22.35 -2.75 -0.79
N ASP A 138 -21.87 -3.83 -0.17
CA ASP A 138 -20.68 -3.85 0.67
C ASP A 138 -19.45 -4.39 -0.08
N ALA A 139 -19.51 -4.41 -1.42
CA ALA A 139 -18.39 -4.83 -2.24
C ALA A 139 -17.18 -3.91 -2.02
N ARG A 140 -15.98 -4.50 -1.94
CA ARG A 140 -14.74 -3.74 -1.77
C ARG A 140 -14.45 -2.93 -3.02
N THR A 141 -14.29 -1.62 -2.86
CA THR A 141 -13.91 -0.71 -3.93
C THR A 141 -12.39 -0.53 -4.00
N GLY A 142 -11.88 -0.22 -5.18
CA GLY A 142 -10.45 0.07 -5.37
C GLY A 142 -10.01 1.34 -4.62
N VAL A 143 -10.91 2.32 -4.48
CA VAL A 143 -10.74 3.53 -3.67
C VAL A 143 -12.02 3.69 -2.86
N ALA A 144 -11.92 3.62 -1.54
CA ALA A 144 -13.04 3.78 -0.60
C ALA A 144 -13.06 5.21 -0.01
N GLY A 145 -13.21 5.34 1.31
CA GLY A 145 -13.28 6.62 1.99
C GLY A 145 -14.62 7.34 1.76
N GLU A 146 -14.68 8.65 2.00
CA GLU A 146 -15.88 9.45 1.75
C GLU A 146 -16.01 9.86 0.27
N GLY A 147 -14.93 9.65 -0.51
CA GLY A 147 -14.84 10.07 -1.88
C GLY A 147 -14.63 11.59 -2.04
N LEU A 148 -14.50 11.99 -3.30
CA LEU A 148 -14.41 13.40 -3.67
C LEU A 148 -15.69 13.79 -4.43
N PRO A 149 -16.20 15.02 -4.25
CA PRO A 149 -17.24 15.54 -5.14
C PRO A 149 -16.79 15.45 -6.59
N LEU A 150 -17.70 15.22 -7.52
CA LEU A 150 -17.36 15.06 -8.95
C LEU A 150 -16.49 16.21 -9.48
N ALA A 151 -16.79 17.44 -9.10
CA ALA A 151 -16.04 18.63 -9.49
C ALA A 151 -14.61 18.70 -8.91
N ALA A 152 -14.34 17.95 -7.81
CA ALA A 152 -13.02 17.83 -7.16
C ALA A 152 -12.35 16.49 -7.44
N GLY A 153 -12.91 15.69 -8.33
CA GLY A 153 -12.30 14.43 -8.77
C GLY A 153 -10.89 14.64 -9.30
N LEU A 154 -9.97 13.70 -9.04
CA LEU A 154 -8.60 13.79 -9.53
C LEU A 154 -8.56 13.57 -11.06
N PRO A 155 -8.18 14.57 -11.85
CA PRO A 155 -8.07 14.39 -13.29
C PRO A 155 -6.88 13.47 -13.62
N LEU A 156 -7.08 12.61 -14.59
CA LEU A 156 -6.06 11.66 -15.06
C LEU A 156 -5.56 12.07 -16.45
N GLU A 157 -4.26 11.99 -16.63
CA GLU A 157 -3.59 12.23 -17.91
C GLU A 157 -2.73 11.03 -18.33
N LYS A 158 -2.29 11.00 -19.59
CA LYS A 158 -1.42 9.94 -20.14
C LYS A 158 -2.01 8.54 -19.91
N ILE A 159 -3.30 8.43 -20.10
CA ILE A 159 -4.06 7.19 -19.90
C ILE A 159 -3.59 6.16 -20.94
N ARG A 160 -3.32 4.95 -20.46
CA ARG A 160 -2.99 3.79 -21.31
C ARG A 160 -3.80 2.59 -20.86
N TRP A 161 -4.37 1.90 -21.82
CA TRP A 161 -5.07 0.63 -21.64
C TRP A 161 -4.22 -0.51 -22.17
N ARG A 162 -4.20 -1.63 -21.46
CA ARG A 162 -3.49 -2.85 -21.87
C ARG A 162 -4.32 -4.07 -21.51
N ASN A 163 -4.42 -5.00 -22.47
CA ASN A 163 -4.94 -6.34 -22.21
C ASN A 163 -3.83 -7.17 -21.54
N LEU A 164 -4.19 -7.88 -20.47
CA LEU A 164 -3.33 -8.80 -19.73
C LEU A 164 -4.02 -10.16 -19.66
N GLY A 165 -3.94 -10.94 -20.77
CA GLY A 165 -4.77 -12.11 -20.93
C GLY A 165 -6.26 -11.72 -20.96
N PRO A 166 -7.10 -12.27 -20.06
CA PRO A 166 -8.52 -11.90 -19.97
C PRO A 166 -8.75 -10.56 -19.26
N ASP A 167 -7.78 -10.06 -18.52
CA ASP A 167 -7.90 -8.86 -17.70
C ASP A 167 -7.56 -7.59 -18.49
N LEU A 168 -8.12 -6.46 -18.06
CA LEU A 168 -7.82 -5.15 -18.62
C LEU A 168 -7.12 -4.29 -17.56
N MET A 169 -6.00 -3.68 -17.93
CA MET A 169 -5.26 -2.75 -17.07
C MET A 169 -5.35 -1.32 -17.60
N LEU A 170 -5.75 -0.39 -16.76
CA LEU A 170 -5.59 1.04 -16.97
C LEU A 170 -4.39 1.54 -16.17
N THR A 171 -3.50 2.30 -16.81
CA THR A 171 -2.48 3.10 -16.11
C THR A 171 -2.62 4.56 -16.50
N ALA A 172 -2.44 5.46 -15.54
CA ALA A 172 -2.50 6.89 -15.79
C ALA A 172 -1.62 7.67 -14.80
N ARG A 173 -1.34 8.93 -15.12
CA ARG A 173 -0.80 9.89 -14.17
C ARG A 173 -1.94 10.72 -13.59
N VAL A 174 -1.78 11.12 -12.33
CA VAL A 174 -2.64 12.16 -11.75
C VAL A 174 -2.12 13.50 -12.26
N ALA A 175 -3.00 14.29 -12.89
CA ALA A 175 -2.65 15.62 -13.33
C ALA A 175 -2.37 16.51 -12.10
N ARG A 176 -1.29 17.27 -12.16
CA ARG A 176 -0.99 18.29 -11.13
C ARG A 176 -1.65 19.58 -11.55
N ALA A 177 -2.40 20.20 -10.63
CA ALA A 177 -2.90 21.56 -10.81
C ALA A 177 -1.75 22.55 -10.85
#